data_062c9ff384b52281668117914ea42d5e
#
_entry.id   062c9ff384b52281668117914ea42d5e
#
_cell.length_a   1.000
_cell.length_b   1.000
_cell.length_c   1.000
_cell.angle_alpha   90.00
_cell.angle_beta   90.00
_cell.angle_gamma   90.00
#
_symmetry.space_group_name_H-M   'P 1'
#
loop_
_entity.id
_entity.type
_entity.pdbx_description
1 polymer ?
#
loop_
_entity_poly.entity_id
_entity_poly.type
_entity_poly.pdbx_seq_one_letter_code
_entity_poly.pdbx_strand_id
1 'polypeptide(L)'
;MSESAMFKMPTIDLSAQSLLMLAQFGFFAVFAYWGYESAETTSDYIFPLMMGGAGLALFLSVPNARMGVTLGIPAIMVAWGLAMGEHDIMIWAVFMLIIVGSLAHIPALAIGDPSLGLDDESRLRRLGLVYTLFLLFMLFMFSSLGDAALEGEVIDQDSDGNEIVYTLESTEQTIGKAGFGLGVVGILVFLLTAVMGRELGPARPWHGGLLFSAAFCLDAYIWIAIDAPGSSPIPDALMALSACGLFILAPCIAYERSSDPSGSE
;
A
#
# COMPACT_ATOMS: atom_id res chain seq x y z
N MET A 1 11.74 17.27 34.93
CA MET A 1 10.76 16.56 34.11
C MET A 1 10.90 17.14 32.70
N SER A 2 11.54 16.42 31.81
CA SER A 2 11.68 16.83 30.38
C SER A 2 10.30 16.72 29.75
N GLU A 3 9.76 17.84 29.26
CA GLU A 3 8.60 17.82 28.37
C GLU A 3 8.98 16.97 27.15
N SER A 4 8.52 15.72 27.13
CA SER A 4 8.57 14.91 25.90
C SER A 4 7.63 15.60 24.90
N ALA A 5 8.20 16.22 23.87
CA ALA A 5 7.41 16.81 22.81
C ALA A 5 6.39 15.78 22.32
N MET A 6 5.11 16.16 22.32
CA MET A 6 3.98 15.28 21.94
C MET A 6 4.09 14.81 20.48
N PHE A 7 4.89 15.53 19.68
CA PHE A 7 5.16 15.23 18.28
C PHE A 7 6.65 15.33 18.00
N LYS A 8 7.17 14.43 17.20
CA LYS A 8 8.52 14.51 16.68
C LYS A 8 8.44 14.82 15.19
N MET A 9 8.77 16.06 14.82
CA MET A 9 8.87 16.42 13.41
C MET A 9 9.97 15.56 12.75
N PRO A 10 9.67 14.80 11.69
CA PRO A 10 10.68 14.04 11.00
C PRO A 10 11.67 14.98 10.29
N THR A 11 12.93 14.62 10.30
CA THR A 11 13.92 15.27 9.44
C THR A 11 13.71 14.73 8.02
N ILE A 12 13.28 15.58 7.10
CA ILE A 12 13.09 15.21 5.71
C ILE A 12 14.44 15.39 5.00
N ASP A 13 15.04 14.28 4.63
CA ASP A 13 16.26 14.21 3.84
C ASP A 13 16.09 13.19 2.69
N LEU A 14 17.10 12.98 1.87
CA LEU A 14 17.09 11.99 0.80
C LEU A 14 17.51 10.59 1.24
N SER A 15 17.49 10.31 2.54
CA SER A 15 17.75 8.96 3.04
C SER A 15 16.61 8.01 2.62
N ALA A 16 16.95 6.74 2.42
CA ALA A 16 15.97 5.71 2.10
C ALA A 16 14.85 5.61 3.17
N GLN A 17 15.20 5.88 4.43
CA GLN A 17 14.23 5.89 5.53
C GLN A 17 13.24 7.05 5.40
N SER A 18 13.71 8.27 5.14
CA SER A 18 12.83 9.44 4.92
C SER A 18 11.95 9.25 3.68
N LEU A 19 12.50 8.72 2.60
CA LEU A 19 11.74 8.42 1.39
C LEU A 19 10.67 7.35 1.62
N LEU A 20 10.95 6.32 2.45
CA LEU A 20 9.97 5.31 2.81
C LEU A 20 8.82 5.90 3.65
N MET A 21 9.13 6.81 4.59
CA MET A 21 8.09 7.49 5.37
C MET A 21 7.25 8.44 4.51
N LEU A 22 7.87 9.14 3.55
CA LEU A 22 7.15 9.97 2.58
C LEU A 22 6.25 9.13 1.67
N ALA A 23 6.73 7.96 1.23
CA ALA A 23 5.94 7.03 0.44
C ALA A 23 4.71 6.53 1.23
N GLN A 24 4.88 6.18 2.51
CA GLN A 24 3.77 5.84 3.39
C GLN A 24 2.76 6.99 3.49
N PHE A 25 3.24 8.20 3.76
CA PHE A 25 2.38 9.39 3.84
C PHE A 25 1.65 9.64 2.52
N GLY A 26 2.35 9.52 1.39
CA GLY A 26 1.77 9.69 0.05
C GLY A 26 0.62 8.72 -0.22
N PHE A 27 0.74 7.46 0.18
CA PHE A 27 -0.35 6.50 0.08
C PHE A 27 -1.61 6.97 0.81
N PHE A 28 -1.48 7.35 2.07
CA PHE A 28 -2.61 7.86 2.84
C PHE A 28 -3.19 9.16 2.27
N ALA A 29 -2.33 10.04 1.78
CA ALA A 29 -2.75 11.32 1.20
C ALA A 29 -3.56 11.13 -0.09
N VAL A 30 -3.17 10.18 -0.96
CA VAL A 30 -3.91 9.89 -2.18
C VAL A 30 -5.24 9.20 -1.88
N PHE A 31 -5.29 8.27 -0.93
CA PHE A 31 -6.56 7.70 -0.46
C PHE A 31 -7.50 8.78 0.13
N ALA A 32 -6.94 9.72 0.89
CA ALA A 32 -7.72 10.85 1.41
C ALA A 32 -8.24 11.75 0.28
N TYR A 33 -7.43 11.97 -0.75
CA TYR A 33 -7.82 12.77 -1.91
C TYR A 33 -8.95 12.08 -2.70
N TRP A 34 -8.81 10.79 -3.04
CA TRP A 34 -9.87 10.06 -3.75
C TRP A 34 -11.18 10.01 -2.95
N GLY A 35 -11.10 9.75 -1.64
CA GLY A 35 -12.29 9.79 -0.80
C GLY A 35 -12.91 11.19 -0.70
N TYR A 36 -12.12 12.27 -0.83
CA TYR A 36 -12.63 13.63 -0.88
C TYR A 36 -13.34 13.93 -2.21
N GLU A 37 -12.75 13.53 -3.34
CA GLU A 37 -13.33 13.74 -4.68
C GLU A 37 -14.63 12.94 -4.88
N SER A 38 -14.74 11.76 -4.27
CA SER A 38 -15.94 10.91 -4.34
C SER A 38 -17.01 11.23 -3.28
N ALA A 39 -16.76 12.21 -2.39
CA ALA A 39 -17.69 12.55 -1.32
C ALA A 39 -18.87 13.40 -1.84
N GLU A 40 -20.07 12.85 -1.79
CA GLU A 40 -21.32 13.51 -2.17
C GLU A 40 -22.10 14.06 -0.97
N THR A 41 -22.01 13.40 0.18
CA THR A 41 -22.70 13.75 1.41
C THR A 41 -21.72 14.10 2.54
N THR A 42 -22.22 14.76 3.59
CA THR A 42 -21.38 15.12 4.76
C THR A 42 -20.77 13.88 5.44
N SER A 43 -21.43 12.74 5.41
CA SER A 43 -20.93 11.48 5.98
C SER A 43 -19.74 10.93 5.22
N ASP A 44 -19.64 11.17 3.92
CA ASP A 44 -18.59 10.62 3.06
C ASP A 44 -17.22 11.24 3.38
N TYR A 45 -17.19 12.46 3.95
CA TYR A 45 -15.96 13.09 4.42
C TYR A 45 -15.31 12.38 5.61
N ILE A 46 -15.98 11.41 6.26
CA ILE A 46 -15.39 10.61 7.33
C ILE A 46 -14.17 9.85 6.83
N PHE A 47 -14.28 9.21 5.66
CA PHE A 47 -13.19 8.41 5.10
C PHE A 47 -11.93 9.25 4.78
N PRO A 48 -11.99 10.33 3.99
CA PRO A 48 -10.82 11.17 3.72
C PRO A 48 -10.22 11.80 4.98
N LEU A 49 -11.02 12.18 5.97
CA LEU A 49 -10.51 12.69 7.24
C LEU A 49 -9.78 11.62 8.04
N MET A 50 -10.29 10.38 8.07
CA MET A 50 -9.60 9.26 8.71
C MET A 50 -8.26 8.97 8.03
N MET A 51 -8.23 8.89 6.69
CA MET A 51 -7.01 8.59 5.94
C MET A 51 -5.98 9.71 6.05
N GLY A 52 -6.37 10.97 5.88
CA GLY A 52 -5.47 12.11 6.05
C GLY A 52 -4.93 12.22 7.48
N GLY A 53 -5.80 12.04 8.47
CA GLY A 53 -5.41 12.03 9.89
C GLY A 53 -4.46 10.88 10.23
N ALA A 54 -4.69 9.69 9.69
CA ALA A 54 -3.81 8.53 9.86
C ALA A 54 -2.42 8.77 9.26
N GLY A 55 -2.37 9.25 8.02
CA GLY A 55 -1.11 9.59 7.35
C GLY A 55 -0.29 10.60 8.15
N LEU A 56 -0.93 11.67 8.61
CA LEU A 56 -0.29 12.70 9.45
C LEU A 56 0.18 12.13 10.79
N ALA A 57 -0.64 11.33 11.47
CA ALA A 57 -0.29 10.77 12.77
C ALA A 57 0.93 9.83 12.68
N LEU A 58 1.00 9.01 11.62
CA LEU A 58 2.14 8.12 11.37
C LEU A 58 3.38 8.94 10.99
N PHE A 59 3.25 9.91 10.11
CA PHE A 59 4.36 10.77 9.67
C PHE A 59 4.97 11.57 10.81
N LEU A 60 4.13 12.12 11.69
CA LEU A 60 4.55 12.87 12.88
C LEU A 60 4.96 11.96 14.05
N SER A 61 4.98 10.65 13.86
CA SER A 61 5.33 9.68 14.90
C SER A 61 4.53 9.86 16.21
N VAL A 62 3.22 10.14 16.09
CA VAL A 62 2.34 10.28 17.25
C VAL A 62 2.35 8.98 18.07
N PRO A 63 2.46 9.05 19.41
CA PRO A 63 2.45 7.86 20.25
C PRO A 63 1.23 6.97 19.97
N ASN A 64 1.44 5.66 19.84
CA ASN A 64 0.42 4.68 19.54
C ASN A 64 -0.32 4.86 18.19
N ALA A 65 0.14 5.74 17.30
CA ALA A 65 -0.50 6.00 16.01
C ALA A 65 -0.68 4.69 15.20
N ARG A 66 0.32 3.81 15.18
CA ARG A 66 0.22 2.52 14.45
C ARG A 66 -0.95 1.67 14.93
N MET A 67 -1.10 1.51 16.24
CA MET A 67 -2.22 0.75 16.80
C MET A 67 -3.56 1.46 16.54
N GLY A 68 -3.59 2.80 16.73
CA GLY A 68 -4.76 3.62 16.46
C GLY A 68 -5.22 3.54 15.02
N VAL A 69 -4.31 3.59 14.06
CA VAL A 69 -4.61 3.46 12.63
C VAL A 69 -5.08 2.05 12.30
N THR A 70 -4.34 1.01 12.73
CA THR A 70 -4.64 -0.39 12.40
C THR A 70 -5.99 -0.85 12.95
N LEU A 71 -6.35 -0.46 14.16
CA LEU A 71 -7.60 -0.91 14.79
C LEU A 71 -8.70 0.15 14.73
N GLY A 72 -8.33 1.43 14.81
CA GLY A 72 -9.30 2.53 14.88
C GLY A 72 -10.05 2.73 13.57
N ILE A 73 -9.36 2.74 12.43
CA ILE A 73 -10.01 2.93 11.13
C ILE A 73 -11.03 1.82 10.85
N PRO A 74 -10.70 0.52 10.92
CA PRO A 74 -11.69 -0.52 10.72
C PRO A 74 -12.83 -0.49 11.75
N ALA A 75 -12.52 -0.18 13.02
CA ALA A 75 -13.56 -0.07 14.05
C ALA A 75 -14.54 1.08 13.77
N ILE A 76 -14.06 2.24 13.32
CA ILE A 76 -14.92 3.36 12.91
C ILE A 76 -15.78 2.96 11.71
N MET A 77 -15.20 2.28 10.71
CA MET A 77 -15.95 1.81 9.54
C MET A 77 -17.03 0.80 9.92
N VAL A 78 -16.75 -0.15 10.82
CA VAL A 78 -17.77 -1.08 11.33
C VAL A 78 -18.87 -0.32 12.05
N ALA A 79 -18.54 0.61 12.94
CA ALA A 79 -19.51 1.41 13.65
C ALA A 79 -20.37 2.27 12.71
N TRP A 80 -19.74 2.83 11.69
CA TRP A 80 -20.42 3.62 10.66
C TRP A 80 -21.36 2.74 9.82
N GLY A 81 -20.89 1.60 9.31
CA GLY A 81 -21.74 0.64 8.57
C GLY A 81 -22.94 0.17 9.38
N LEU A 82 -22.75 -0.12 10.68
CA LEU A 82 -23.85 -0.45 11.58
C LEU A 82 -24.85 0.70 11.76
N ALA A 83 -24.36 1.93 11.89
CA ALA A 83 -25.22 3.11 12.07
C ALA A 83 -26.04 3.43 10.81
N MET A 84 -25.46 3.23 9.63
CA MET A 84 -26.11 3.47 8.34
C MET A 84 -26.93 2.27 7.85
N GLY A 85 -26.74 1.07 8.42
CA GLY A 85 -27.35 -0.17 7.96
C GLY A 85 -26.70 -0.73 6.68
N GLU A 86 -25.47 -0.32 6.38
CA GLU A 86 -24.75 -0.67 5.15
C GLU A 86 -23.72 -1.78 5.41
N HIS A 87 -24.01 -2.99 4.92
CA HIS A 87 -23.16 -4.14 5.11
C HIS A 87 -21.84 -4.04 4.35
N ASP A 88 -21.80 -3.36 3.22
CA ASP A 88 -20.62 -3.23 2.37
C ASP A 88 -19.51 -2.44 3.08
N ILE A 89 -19.86 -1.39 3.81
CA ILE A 89 -18.90 -0.65 4.65
C ILE A 89 -18.23 -1.58 5.68
N MET A 90 -18.96 -2.53 6.26
CA MET A 90 -18.41 -3.48 7.23
C MET A 90 -17.46 -4.50 6.56
N ILE A 91 -17.78 -4.93 5.34
CA ILE A 91 -16.87 -5.79 4.54
C ILE A 91 -15.60 -5.03 4.21
N TRP A 92 -15.73 -3.79 3.74
CA TRP A 92 -14.59 -2.91 3.48
C TRP A 92 -13.74 -2.65 4.70
N ALA A 93 -14.30 -2.64 5.91
CA ALA A 93 -13.53 -2.52 7.15
C ALA A 93 -12.52 -3.67 7.33
N VAL A 94 -12.85 -4.88 6.91
CA VAL A 94 -11.91 -6.04 6.94
C VAL A 94 -10.77 -5.82 5.94
N PHE A 95 -11.07 -5.32 4.75
CA PHE A 95 -10.04 -5.00 3.76
C PHE A 95 -9.15 -3.85 4.25
N MET A 96 -9.74 -2.81 4.85
CA MET A 96 -9.00 -1.71 5.44
C MET A 96 -8.08 -2.17 6.57
N LEU A 97 -8.46 -3.17 7.37
CA LEU A 97 -7.57 -3.74 8.38
C LEU A 97 -6.27 -4.26 7.75
N ILE A 98 -6.34 -4.92 6.60
CA ILE A 98 -5.16 -5.42 5.87
C ILE A 98 -4.37 -4.26 5.28
N ILE A 99 -5.03 -3.33 4.59
CA ILE A 99 -4.36 -2.20 3.92
C ILE A 99 -3.69 -1.29 4.95
N VAL A 100 -4.47 -0.68 5.84
CA VAL A 100 -3.95 0.32 6.78
C VAL A 100 -3.04 -0.30 7.83
N GLY A 101 -3.30 -1.56 8.23
CA GLY A 101 -2.43 -2.32 9.12
C GLY A 101 -1.07 -2.57 8.48
N SER A 102 -1.04 -3.00 7.23
CA SER A 102 0.21 -3.19 6.48
C SER A 102 0.93 -1.86 6.28
N LEU A 103 0.25 -0.83 5.80
CA LEU A 103 0.81 0.51 5.62
C LEU A 103 1.38 1.09 6.91
N ALA A 104 0.73 0.87 8.06
CA ALA A 104 1.21 1.36 9.35
C ALA A 104 2.44 0.60 9.86
N HIS A 105 2.61 -0.69 9.53
CA HIS A 105 3.64 -1.54 10.11
C HIS A 105 4.83 -1.81 9.20
N ILE A 106 4.65 -1.88 7.87
CA ILE A 106 5.74 -2.17 6.93
C ILE A 106 6.93 -1.22 7.10
N PRO A 107 6.77 0.11 7.11
CA PRO A 107 7.92 1.01 7.29
C PRO A 107 8.62 0.82 8.64
N ALA A 108 7.87 0.68 9.72
CA ALA A 108 8.44 0.47 11.06
C ALA A 108 9.22 -0.85 11.16
N LEU A 109 8.69 -1.92 10.58
CA LEU A 109 9.39 -3.20 10.49
C LEU A 109 10.64 -3.12 9.60
N ALA A 110 10.56 -2.40 8.48
CA ALA A 110 11.66 -2.25 7.55
C ALA A 110 12.85 -1.50 8.18
N ILE A 111 12.59 -0.38 8.86
CA ILE A 111 13.64 0.43 9.50
C ILE A 111 14.16 -0.15 10.82
N GLY A 112 13.48 -1.14 11.40
CA GLY A 112 13.82 -1.70 12.70
C GLY A 112 13.48 -0.76 13.86
N ASP A 113 12.26 -0.21 13.88
CA ASP A 113 11.83 0.71 14.94
C ASP A 113 11.91 0.03 16.32
N PRO A 114 12.73 0.56 17.27
CA PRO A 114 12.91 -0.03 18.59
C PRO A 114 11.62 -0.16 19.40
N SER A 115 10.60 0.68 19.12
CA SER A 115 9.32 0.62 19.83
C SER A 115 8.52 -0.67 19.56
N LEU A 116 8.90 -1.45 18.54
CA LEU A 116 8.31 -2.75 18.27
C LEU A 116 8.77 -3.83 19.26
N GLY A 117 9.92 -3.63 19.93
CA GLY A 117 10.46 -4.60 20.88
C GLY A 117 10.79 -5.96 20.28
N LEU A 118 11.15 -6.00 18.99
CA LEU A 118 11.45 -7.22 18.25
C LEU A 118 12.95 -7.37 18.02
N ASP A 119 13.46 -8.59 18.13
CA ASP A 119 14.75 -8.96 17.60
C ASP A 119 14.73 -8.98 16.05
N ASP A 120 15.90 -8.96 15.42
CA ASP A 120 16.02 -8.85 13.96
C ASP A 120 15.39 -10.04 13.23
N GLU A 121 15.51 -11.26 13.72
CA GLU A 121 14.94 -12.44 13.09
C GLU A 121 13.41 -12.36 13.11
N SER A 122 12.83 -12.10 14.28
CA SER A 122 11.37 -11.93 14.45
C SER A 122 10.83 -10.77 13.61
N ARG A 123 11.59 -9.68 13.51
CA ARG A 123 11.26 -8.50 12.74
C ARG A 123 11.19 -8.83 11.25
N LEU A 124 12.23 -9.42 10.69
CA LEU A 124 12.31 -9.79 9.27
C LEU A 124 11.24 -10.81 8.90
N ARG A 125 11.00 -11.81 9.77
CA ARG A 125 9.91 -12.78 9.57
C ARG A 125 8.54 -12.12 9.53
N ARG A 126 8.26 -11.20 10.46
CA ARG A 126 6.99 -10.45 10.47
C ARG A 126 6.85 -9.55 9.25
N LEU A 127 7.92 -8.83 8.88
CA LEU A 127 7.92 -8.03 7.66
C LEU A 127 7.62 -8.89 6.44
N GLY A 128 8.28 -10.03 6.29
CA GLY A 128 8.06 -10.95 5.18
C GLY A 128 6.61 -11.38 5.06
N LEU A 129 5.98 -11.75 6.18
CA LEU A 129 4.59 -12.18 6.19
C LEU A 129 3.61 -11.03 5.91
N VAL A 130 3.76 -9.89 6.60
CA VAL A 130 2.89 -8.72 6.43
C VAL A 130 3.01 -8.17 5.01
N TYR A 131 4.23 -8.08 4.50
CA TYR A 131 4.48 -7.58 3.16
C TYR A 131 3.93 -8.52 2.08
N THR A 132 4.11 -9.84 2.22
CA THR A 132 3.53 -10.82 1.28
C THR A 132 2.01 -10.74 1.28
N LEU A 133 1.37 -10.67 2.46
CA LEU A 133 -0.08 -10.51 2.57
C LEU A 133 -0.54 -9.21 1.91
N PHE A 134 0.21 -8.12 2.11
CA PHE A 134 -0.09 -6.84 1.50
C PHE A 134 0.01 -6.90 -0.04
N LEU A 135 1.07 -7.49 -0.60
CA LEU A 135 1.20 -7.66 -2.05
C LEU A 135 0.10 -8.54 -2.64
N LEU A 136 -0.24 -9.65 -1.98
CA LEU A 136 -1.34 -10.52 -2.40
C LEU A 136 -2.67 -9.77 -2.42
N PHE A 137 -2.92 -8.99 -1.37
CA PHE A 137 -4.13 -8.21 -1.28
C PHE A 137 -4.17 -7.10 -2.34
N MET A 138 -3.04 -6.40 -2.54
CA MET A 138 -2.94 -5.37 -3.59
C MET A 138 -3.13 -5.96 -4.98
N LEU A 139 -2.59 -7.16 -5.27
CA LEU A 139 -2.83 -7.82 -6.56
C LEU A 139 -4.31 -8.17 -6.75
N PHE A 140 -5.00 -8.56 -5.68
CA PHE A 140 -6.45 -8.81 -5.72
C PHE A 140 -7.25 -7.52 -5.96
N MET A 141 -6.84 -6.40 -5.33
CA MET A 141 -7.47 -5.09 -5.55
C MET A 141 -7.23 -4.53 -6.95
N PHE A 142 -6.16 -4.99 -7.64
CA PHE A 142 -5.93 -4.71 -9.06
C PHE A 142 -6.62 -5.74 -9.95
N SER A 143 -7.91 -5.96 -9.70
CA SER A 143 -8.74 -6.82 -10.55
C SER A 143 -8.71 -6.39 -12.00
N SER A 144 -8.57 -5.07 -12.27
CA SER A 144 -8.41 -4.52 -13.61
C SER A 144 -7.28 -5.16 -14.43
N LEU A 145 -6.11 -5.46 -13.81
CA LEU A 145 -5.06 -6.23 -14.49
C LEU A 145 -5.50 -7.66 -14.79
N GLY A 146 -6.24 -8.30 -13.90
CA GLY A 146 -6.78 -9.64 -14.07
C GLY A 146 -7.81 -9.68 -15.18
N ASP A 147 -8.77 -8.78 -15.15
CA ASP A 147 -9.85 -8.67 -16.13
C ASP A 147 -9.30 -8.31 -17.51
N ALA A 148 -8.40 -7.33 -17.57
CA ALA A 148 -7.68 -6.98 -18.80
C ALA A 148 -6.88 -8.15 -19.40
N ALA A 149 -6.26 -8.96 -18.53
CA ALA A 149 -5.46 -10.11 -18.97
C ALA A 149 -6.30 -11.28 -19.45
N LEU A 150 -7.44 -11.56 -18.81
CA LEU A 150 -8.26 -12.75 -19.04
C LEU A 150 -9.41 -12.47 -20.01
N GLU A 151 -10.08 -11.34 -19.87
CA GLU A 151 -11.33 -11.02 -20.56
C GLU A 151 -11.15 -9.93 -21.63
N GLY A 152 -10.09 -9.14 -21.53
CA GLY A 152 -9.85 -8.00 -22.44
C GLY A 152 -10.75 -6.82 -22.18
N GLU A 153 -11.28 -6.73 -20.97
CA GLU A 153 -12.20 -5.70 -20.49
C GLU A 153 -11.74 -5.20 -19.13
N VAL A 154 -12.22 -4.04 -18.72
CA VAL A 154 -12.12 -3.53 -17.34
C VAL A 154 -13.53 -3.21 -16.87
N ILE A 155 -13.90 -3.73 -15.72
CA ILE A 155 -15.21 -3.50 -15.11
C ILE A 155 -15.05 -2.48 -13.98
N ASP A 156 -15.84 -1.43 -14.03
CA ASP A 156 -15.94 -0.38 -13.01
C ASP A 156 -17.40 -0.19 -12.59
N GLN A 157 -17.66 0.64 -11.59
CA GLN A 157 -19.01 0.98 -11.17
C GLN A 157 -19.17 2.51 -11.17
N ASP A 158 -20.29 2.98 -11.67
CA ASP A 158 -20.66 4.39 -11.56
C ASP A 158 -21.14 4.76 -10.13
N SER A 159 -21.42 6.05 -9.91
CA SER A 159 -21.90 6.53 -8.61
C SER A 159 -23.25 5.90 -8.18
N ASP A 160 -23.99 5.37 -9.10
CA ASP A 160 -25.29 4.72 -8.86
C ASP A 160 -25.16 3.21 -8.64
N GLY A 161 -23.92 2.69 -8.71
CA GLY A 161 -23.59 1.28 -8.55
C GLY A 161 -23.84 0.43 -9.81
N ASN A 162 -24.07 1.07 -10.97
CA ASN A 162 -24.21 0.34 -12.22
C ASN A 162 -22.84 -0.02 -12.77
N GLU A 163 -22.74 -1.21 -13.35
CA GLU A 163 -21.54 -1.72 -13.97
C GLU A 163 -21.20 -0.98 -15.27
N ILE A 164 -20.00 -0.45 -15.38
CA ILE A 164 -19.45 0.14 -16.60
C ILE A 164 -18.35 -0.81 -17.12
N VAL A 165 -18.49 -1.26 -18.36
CA VAL A 165 -17.53 -2.16 -19.01
C VAL A 165 -16.74 -1.41 -20.07
N TYR A 166 -15.43 -1.36 -19.91
CA TYR A 166 -14.48 -0.79 -20.86
C TYR A 166 -13.81 -1.90 -21.65
N THR A 167 -14.13 -2.02 -22.95
CA THR A 167 -13.47 -2.96 -23.85
C THR A 167 -12.08 -2.42 -24.22
N LEU A 168 -11.04 -3.20 -23.96
CA LEU A 168 -9.65 -2.83 -24.18
C LEU A 168 -9.20 -3.11 -25.61
N GLU A 169 -8.34 -2.25 -26.13
CA GLU A 169 -7.60 -2.52 -27.37
C GLU A 169 -6.53 -3.61 -27.15
N SER A 170 -6.04 -4.20 -28.24
CA SER A 170 -5.06 -5.29 -28.19
C SER A 170 -3.76 -4.92 -27.45
N THR A 171 -3.36 -3.65 -27.52
CA THR A 171 -2.17 -3.12 -26.82
C THR A 171 -2.41 -3.11 -25.31
N GLU A 172 -3.55 -2.61 -24.85
CA GLU A 172 -3.93 -2.53 -23.45
C GLU A 172 -4.10 -3.91 -22.84
N GLN A 173 -4.72 -4.85 -23.56
CA GLN A 173 -4.79 -6.26 -23.17
C GLN A 173 -3.40 -6.88 -22.98
N THR A 174 -2.44 -6.55 -23.88
CA THR A 174 -1.06 -7.02 -23.76
C THR A 174 -0.39 -6.44 -22.52
N ILE A 175 -0.63 -5.16 -22.22
CA ILE A 175 -0.16 -4.48 -21.02
C ILE A 175 -0.77 -5.11 -19.76
N GLY A 176 -2.08 -5.40 -19.77
CA GLY A 176 -2.76 -6.10 -18.67
C GLY A 176 -2.14 -7.46 -18.37
N LYS A 177 -1.91 -8.27 -19.42
CA LYS A 177 -1.23 -9.59 -19.29
C LYS A 177 0.18 -9.46 -18.73
N ALA A 178 0.95 -8.48 -19.20
CA ALA A 178 2.30 -8.21 -18.70
C ALA A 178 2.26 -7.75 -17.25
N GLY A 179 1.38 -6.82 -16.90
CA GLY A 179 1.22 -6.31 -15.54
C GLY A 179 0.82 -7.39 -14.54
N PHE A 180 -0.20 -8.18 -14.86
CA PHE A 180 -0.62 -9.29 -14.02
C PHE A 180 0.52 -10.32 -13.81
N GLY A 181 1.20 -10.71 -14.91
CA GLY A 181 2.34 -11.61 -14.84
C GLY A 181 3.48 -11.07 -13.97
N LEU A 182 3.83 -9.79 -14.11
CA LEU A 182 4.85 -9.14 -13.29
C LEU A 182 4.44 -9.10 -11.80
N GLY A 183 3.16 -8.83 -11.50
CA GLY A 183 2.64 -8.87 -10.14
C GLY A 183 2.80 -10.24 -9.50
N VAL A 184 2.37 -11.29 -10.18
CA VAL A 184 2.50 -12.68 -9.70
C VAL A 184 3.96 -13.06 -9.50
N VAL A 185 4.82 -12.80 -10.49
CA VAL A 185 6.27 -13.11 -10.40
C VAL A 185 6.93 -12.32 -9.29
N GLY A 186 6.55 -11.04 -9.11
CA GLY A 186 7.04 -10.18 -8.03
C GLY A 186 6.75 -10.76 -6.65
N ILE A 187 5.51 -11.22 -6.41
CA ILE A 187 5.12 -11.88 -5.16
C ILE A 187 5.91 -13.18 -4.97
N LEU A 188 6.05 -14.00 -5.99
CA LEU A 188 6.78 -15.27 -5.90
C LEU A 188 8.26 -15.04 -5.61
N VAL A 189 8.91 -14.08 -6.27
CA VAL A 189 10.32 -13.73 -5.99
C VAL A 189 10.47 -13.27 -4.55
N PHE A 190 9.59 -12.39 -4.07
CA PHE A 190 9.65 -11.93 -2.68
C PHE A 190 9.42 -13.08 -1.70
N LEU A 191 8.37 -13.87 -1.89
CA LEU A 191 8.04 -15.00 -1.02
C LEU A 191 9.20 -16.00 -0.93
N LEU A 192 9.77 -16.39 -2.07
CA LEU A 192 10.87 -17.36 -2.10
C LEU A 192 12.14 -16.82 -1.45
N THR A 193 12.51 -15.57 -1.71
CA THR A 193 13.77 -15.00 -1.20
C THR A 193 13.65 -14.51 0.23
N ALA A 194 12.60 -13.78 0.60
CA ALA A 194 12.44 -13.15 1.92
C ALA A 194 11.85 -14.11 2.97
N VAL A 195 10.79 -14.84 2.62
CA VAL A 195 10.05 -15.67 3.59
C VAL A 195 10.63 -17.07 3.67
N MET A 196 10.94 -17.67 2.53
CA MET A 196 11.46 -19.03 2.47
C MET A 196 12.99 -19.10 2.51
N GLY A 197 13.69 -17.97 2.44
CA GLY A 197 15.16 -17.90 2.49
C GLY A 197 15.85 -18.65 1.34
N ARG A 198 15.18 -18.78 0.19
CA ARG A 198 15.76 -19.49 -0.97
C ARG A 198 16.67 -18.57 -1.77
N GLU A 199 17.85 -19.09 -2.10
CA GLU A 199 18.75 -18.41 -3.02
C GLU A 199 18.29 -18.62 -4.46
N LEU A 200 17.88 -17.54 -5.12
CA LEU A 200 17.48 -17.53 -6.53
C LEU A 200 18.54 -16.81 -7.38
N GLY A 201 19.80 -17.28 -7.32
CA GLY A 201 20.92 -16.65 -8.01
C GLY A 201 21.11 -15.18 -7.55
N PRO A 202 21.09 -14.19 -8.47
CA PRO A 202 21.27 -12.79 -8.10
C PRO A 202 20.00 -12.13 -7.52
N ALA A 203 18.86 -12.84 -7.50
CA ALA A 203 17.62 -12.24 -7.03
C ALA A 203 17.65 -11.98 -5.51
N ARG A 204 17.16 -10.81 -5.15
CA ARG A 204 17.02 -10.33 -3.77
C ARG A 204 15.55 -10.01 -3.48
N PRO A 205 15.12 -9.90 -2.22
CA PRO A 205 13.72 -9.57 -1.88
C PRO A 205 13.20 -8.32 -2.57
N TRP A 206 13.99 -7.27 -2.68
CA TRP A 206 13.57 -6.02 -3.31
C TRP A 206 13.30 -6.13 -4.82
N HIS A 207 13.86 -7.14 -5.51
CA HIS A 207 13.49 -7.41 -6.91
C HIS A 207 12.03 -7.82 -7.04
N GLY A 208 11.49 -8.56 -6.05
CA GLY A 208 10.06 -8.85 -5.99
C GLY A 208 9.22 -7.57 -5.88
N GLY A 209 9.63 -6.65 -5.01
CA GLY A 209 8.99 -5.34 -4.89
C GLY A 209 9.10 -4.49 -6.17
N LEU A 210 10.23 -4.55 -6.87
CA LEU A 210 10.43 -3.84 -8.14
C LEU A 210 9.48 -4.36 -9.23
N LEU A 211 9.37 -5.68 -9.38
CA LEU A 211 8.46 -6.29 -10.34
C LEU A 211 7.00 -5.96 -10.03
N PHE A 212 6.63 -5.99 -8.76
CA PHE A 212 5.30 -5.61 -8.31
C PHE A 212 5.02 -4.11 -8.54
N SER A 213 6.00 -3.24 -8.32
CA SER A 213 5.90 -1.81 -8.64
C SER A 213 5.67 -1.57 -10.13
N ALA A 214 6.34 -2.35 -10.99
CA ALA A 214 6.11 -2.27 -12.44
C ALA A 214 4.68 -2.70 -12.80
N ALA A 215 4.16 -3.76 -12.18
CA ALA A 215 2.76 -4.16 -12.34
C ALA A 215 1.79 -3.03 -11.96
N PHE A 216 2.05 -2.39 -10.82
CA PHE A 216 1.25 -1.27 -10.35
C PHE A 216 1.25 -0.07 -11.31
N CYS A 217 2.41 0.25 -11.88
CA CYS A 217 2.50 1.32 -12.88
C CYS A 217 1.74 0.96 -14.17
N LEU A 218 1.72 -0.32 -14.57
CA LEU A 218 0.96 -0.77 -15.74
C LEU A 218 -0.55 -0.74 -15.48
N ASP A 219 -0.99 -1.04 -14.26
CA ASP A 219 -2.39 -0.88 -13.84
C ASP A 219 -2.82 0.59 -13.92
N ALA A 220 -2.06 1.50 -13.32
CA ALA A 220 -2.33 2.93 -13.39
C ALA A 220 -2.38 3.44 -14.84
N TYR A 221 -1.52 2.89 -15.73
CA TYR A 221 -1.56 3.21 -17.14
C TYR A 221 -2.88 2.78 -17.81
N ILE A 222 -3.39 1.58 -17.50
CA ILE A 222 -4.67 1.11 -18.07
C ILE A 222 -5.80 2.06 -17.67
N TRP A 223 -5.91 2.41 -16.39
CA TRP A 223 -6.93 3.32 -15.89
C TRP A 223 -6.90 4.69 -16.57
N ILE A 224 -5.70 5.24 -16.79
CA ILE A 224 -5.52 6.51 -17.51
C ILE A 224 -5.88 6.35 -19.00
N ALA A 225 -5.51 5.22 -19.63
CA ALA A 225 -5.71 4.99 -21.05
C ALA A 225 -7.18 4.83 -21.43
N ILE A 226 -7.99 4.23 -20.56
CA ILE A 226 -9.45 4.09 -20.76
C ILE A 226 -10.25 5.32 -20.36
N ASP A 227 -9.58 6.38 -19.88
CA ASP A 227 -10.22 7.62 -19.39
C ASP A 227 -11.38 7.34 -18.40
N ALA A 228 -11.11 6.41 -17.46
CA ALA A 228 -12.11 5.99 -16.50
C ALA A 228 -12.58 7.16 -15.61
N PRO A 229 -13.88 7.24 -15.24
CA PRO A 229 -14.37 8.26 -14.33
C PRO A 229 -13.58 8.24 -13.01
N GLY A 230 -13.09 9.41 -12.59
CA GLY A 230 -12.28 9.55 -11.38
C GLY A 230 -10.79 9.23 -11.56
N SER A 231 -10.36 8.70 -12.70
CA SER A 231 -8.94 8.65 -13.02
C SER A 231 -8.40 10.05 -13.22
N SER A 232 -7.28 10.36 -12.56
CA SER A 232 -6.61 11.66 -12.71
C SER A 232 -5.11 11.43 -12.75
N PRO A 233 -4.42 11.90 -13.81
CA PRO A 233 -3.00 11.61 -14.01
C PRO A 233 -2.09 11.97 -12.83
N ILE A 234 -2.44 13.02 -12.08
CA ILE A 234 -1.60 13.48 -10.95
C ILE A 234 -1.75 12.58 -9.72
N PRO A 235 -2.96 12.33 -9.17
CA PRO A 235 -3.13 11.40 -8.06
C PRO A 235 -2.66 9.98 -8.37
N ASP A 236 -2.92 9.47 -9.58
CA ASP A 236 -2.51 8.14 -9.99
C ASP A 236 -0.99 8.01 -10.08
N ALA A 237 -0.30 9.03 -10.63
CA ALA A 237 1.15 9.11 -10.63
C ALA A 237 1.74 9.20 -9.20
N LEU A 238 1.13 9.98 -8.31
CA LEU A 238 1.53 10.07 -6.90
C LEU A 238 1.31 8.75 -6.17
N MET A 239 0.21 8.05 -6.43
CA MET A 239 -0.04 6.72 -5.90
C MET A 239 1.01 5.73 -6.39
N ALA A 240 1.29 5.69 -7.69
CA ALA A 240 2.30 4.82 -8.27
C ALA A 240 3.70 5.11 -7.68
N LEU A 241 4.07 6.36 -7.51
CA LEU A 241 5.33 6.76 -6.88
C LEU A 241 5.40 6.32 -5.41
N SER A 242 4.33 6.51 -4.66
CA SER A 242 4.22 6.08 -3.27
C SER A 242 4.29 4.55 -3.14
N ALA A 243 3.62 3.84 -4.04
CA ALA A 243 3.67 2.38 -4.14
C ALA A 243 5.10 1.89 -4.43
N CYS A 244 5.77 2.47 -5.43
CA CYS A 244 7.17 2.14 -5.74
C CYS A 244 8.09 2.39 -4.54
N GLY A 245 7.91 3.51 -3.83
CA GLY A 245 8.63 3.81 -2.60
C GLY A 245 8.45 2.72 -1.55
N LEU A 246 7.22 2.30 -1.27
CA LEU A 246 6.95 1.23 -0.30
C LEU A 246 7.45 -0.13 -0.77
N PHE A 247 7.15 -0.51 -2.01
CA PHE A 247 7.44 -1.86 -2.51
C PHE A 247 8.93 -2.11 -2.73
N ILE A 248 9.71 -1.10 -3.07
CA ILE A 248 11.14 -1.25 -3.30
C ILE A 248 11.95 -0.95 -2.04
N LEU A 249 11.69 0.19 -1.38
CA LEU A 249 12.53 0.66 -0.28
C LEU A 249 12.35 -0.17 1.00
N ALA A 250 11.15 -0.67 1.30
CA ALA A 250 10.96 -1.45 2.50
C ALA A 250 11.80 -2.73 2.52
N PRO A 251 11.75 -3.61 1.49
CA PRO A 251 12.64 -4.77 1.46
C PRO A 251 14.12 -4.41 1.27
N CYS A 252 14.47 -3.35 0.53
CA CYS A 252 15.84 -2.87 0.45
C CYS A 252 16.42 -2.55 1.83
N ILE A 253 15.73 -1.70 2.59
CA ILE A 253 16.19 -1.29 3.92
C ILE A 253 16.29 -2.49 4.87
N ALA A 254 15.32 -3.39 4.82
CA ALA A 254 15.23 -4.50 5.76
C ALA A 254 16.27 -5.59 5.49
N TYR A 255 16.43 -6.02 4.24
CA TYR A 255 17.19 -7.22 3.91
C TYR A 255 18.61 -6.94 3.42
N GLU A 256 18.90 -5.76 2.85
CA GLU A 256 20.26 -5.42 2.45
C GLU A 256 21.12 -4.94 3.64
N ARG A 257 20.53 -4.23 4.62
CA ARG A 257 21.27 -3.81 5.83
C ARG A 257 21.65 -4.96 6.75
N SER A 258 20.86 -6.04 6.78
CA SER A 258 21.15 -7.20 7.61
C SER A 258 22.28 -8.07 7.06
N SER A 259 22.72 -7.83 5.83
CA SER A 259 23.82 -8.58 5.19
C SER A 259 25.19 -7.93 5.34
N ASP A 260 25.30 -6.76 5.97
CA ASP A 260 26.59 -6.10 6.21
C ASP A 260 27.01 -6.21 7.70
N PRO A 261 27.80 -7.23 8.08
CA PRO A 261 28.26 -7.41 9.46
C PRO A 261 29.36 -6.40 9.88
N SER A 262 29.78 -5.49 8.99
CA SER A 262 30.85 -4.53 9.25
C SER A 262 30.41 -3.20 9.87
N GLY A 263 29.11 -3.00 10.12
CA GLY A 263 28.54 -1.75 10.64
C GLY A 263 28.39 -1.66 12.16
N SER A 264 28.99 -2.57 12.95
CA SER A 264 28.98 -2.51 14.41
C SER A 264 30.39 -2.27 14.96
N GLU A 265 30.91 -1.05 14.79
CA GLU A 265 31.96 -0.50 15.67
C GLU A 265 31.61 0.94 16.04
#